data_3023dad91ddfd489caa74787a677af5f
#
_entry.id   3023dad91ddfd489caa74787a677af5f
#
_cell.length_a   1.000
_cell.length_b   1.000
_cell.length_c   1.000
_cell.angle_alpha   90.00
_cell.angle_beta   90.00
_cell.angle_gamma   90.00
#
_symmetry.space_group_name_H-M   'P 1'
#
loop_
_entity.id
_entity.type
_entity.pdbx_description
1 polymer ?
#
loop_
_entity_poly.entity_id
_entity_poly.type
_entity_poly.pdbx_seq_one_letter_code
_entity_poly.pdbx_strand_id
1 'polypeptide(L)'
;ISTIRRVIARLLFEGEGKQLLNGTNDIYNEYVVAPFRVAVVRAEVYNSLQLQKAANYVSDVYENVFVYIEEQYACLLFTDIHTEECREKICKVMDNMCEKYKLLCCLSGSFNEIELIDKKRFMCQKALEIAHEQEPDKRSFREEDYYVQIVCSCALPYIGHARYLERELTELASEDEAKETKFYETLKQYLLVGNNVSMAAKKMFIHRNTMIYRLSKINEILGVDINEPGIAHKILISILLQEQEKEEK
;
A
#
# COMPACT_ATOMS: atom_id res chain seq x y z
N ILE A 1 -26.27 -10.41 7.14
CA ILE A 1 -26.18 -9.37 6.10
C ILE A 1 -27.36 -9.57 5.16
N SER A 2 -28.20 -8.54 4.94
CA SER A 2 -29.37 -8.67 4.06
C SER A 2 -28.94 -9.00 2.63
N THR A 3 -29.78 -9.74 1.89
CA THR A 3 -29.51 -10.11 0.50
C THR A 3 -29.24 -8.87 -0.38
N ILE A 4 -29.92 -7.77 -0.08
CA ILE A 4 -29.75 -6.48 -0.77
C ILE A 4 -28.32 -5.93 -0.57
N ARG A 5 -27.79 -5.92 0.65
CA ARG A 5 -26.41 -5.45 0.91
C ARG A 5 -25.37 -6.28 0.18
N ARG A 6 -25.58 -7.60 0.03
CA ARG A 6 -24.65 -8.46 -0.73
C ARG A 6 -24.66 -8.13 -2.23
N VAL A 7 -25.83 -7.89 -2.79
CA VAL A 7 -25.94 -7.50 -4.21
C VAL A 7 -25.29 -6.14 -4.44
N ILE A 8 -25.55 -5.16 -3.58
CA ILE A 8 -24.91 -3.85 -3.66
C ILE A 8 -23.38 -3.98 -3.58
N ALA A 9 -22.85 -4.71 -2.59
CA ALA A 9 -21.42 -4.92 -2.43
C ALA A 9 -20.81 -5.51 -3.70
N ARG A 10 -21.41 -6.54 -4.25
CA ARG A 10 -20.96 -7.17 -5.50
C ARG A 10 -20.86 -6.15 -6.64
N LEU A 11 -21.93 -5.43 -6.93
CA LEU A 11 -21.97 -4.45 -8.02
C LEU A 11 -20.94 -3.32 -7.84
N LEU A 12 -20.72 -2.87 -6.59
CA LEU A 12 -19.73 -1.83 -6.28
C LEU A 12 -18.30 -2.31 -6.52
N PHE A 13 -17.98 -3.53 -6.12
CA PHE A 13 -16.62 -4.09 -6.24
C PHE A 13 -16.31 -4.70 -7.61
N GLU A 14 -17.33 -5.08 -8.39
CA GLU A 14 -17.17 -5.54 -9.78
C GLU A 14 -17.13 -4.39 -10.81
N GLY A 15 -17.10 -3.13 -10.35
CA GLY A 15 -16.98 -1.94 -11.20
C GLY A 15 -18.29 -1.49 -11.86
N GLU A 16 -19.40 -2.10 -11.49
CA GLU A 16 -20.73 -1.76 -12.01
C GLU A 16 -21.43 -0.62 -11.22
N GLY A 17 -20.71 0.04 -10.31
CA GLY A 17 -21.24 1.11 -9.46
C GLY A 17 -21.90 2.27 -10.23
N LYS A 18 -21.44 2.57 -11.46
CA LYS A 18 -22.07 3.57 -12.34
C LYS A 18 -23.48 3.20 -12.78
N GLN A 19 -23.77 1.91 -12.95
CA GLN A 19 -25.11 1.44 -13.31
C GLN A 19 -26.09 1.63 -12.16
N LEU A 20 -25.61 1.54 -10.92
CA LEU A 20 -26.38 1.79 -9.72
C LEU A 20 -26.81 3.25 -9.60
N LEU A 21 -25.93 4.20 -9.99
CA LEU A 21 -26.20 5.64 -9.94
C LEU A 21 -27.17 6.10 -11.05
N ASN A 22 -27.13 5.45 -12.22
CA ASN A 22 -27.98 5.80 -13.37
C ASN A 22 -29.38 5.18 -13.32
N GLY A 23 -29.59 4.21 -12.42
CA GLY A 23 -30.89 3.64 -12.14
C GLY A 23 -31.66 4.49 -11.10
N THR A 24 -32.91 4.82 -11.37
CA THR A 24 -33.84 5.60 -10.52
C THR A 24 -34.16 4.91 -9.18
N ASN A 25 -33.24 4.24 -8.53
CA ASN A 25 -33.48 3.53 -7.29
C ASN A 25 -33.00 4.34 -6.08
N ASP A 26 -33.93 5.10 -5.49
CA ASP A 26 -33.71 5.82 -4.21
C ASP A 26 -33.11 4.92 -3.08
N ILE A 27 -33.34 3.61 -3.18
CA ILE A 27 -32.85 2.60 -2.22
C ILE A 27 -31.31 2.61 -2.11
N TYR A 28 -30.59 2.85 -3.21
CA TYR A 28 -29.11 2.86 -3.15
C TYR A 28 -28.57 4.11 -2.46
N ASN A 29 -29.19 5.26 -2.70
CA ASN A 29 -28.77 6.54 -2.12
C ASN A 29 -28.94 6.58 -0.60
N GLU A 30 -29.83 5.76 -0.05
CA GLU A 30 -30.04 5.65 1.40
C GLU A 30 -28.93 4.84 2.09
N TYR A 31 -28.34 3.87 1.41
CA TYR A 31 -27.37 2.94 2.01
C TYR A 31 -25.91 3.21 1.62
N VAL A 32 -25.66 3.82 0.47
CA VAL A 32 -24.31 4.04 -0.06
C VAL A 32 -23.99 5.53 -0.01
N VAL A 33 -23.64 6.01 1.17
CA VAL A 33 -23.38 7.42 1.49
C VAL A 33 -21.89 7.66 1.64
N ALA A 34 -21.35 8.64 0.90
CA ALA A 34 -19.98 9.10 1.07
C ALA A 34 -19.82 9.89 2.39
N PRO A 35 -18.62 10.02 2.95
CA PRO A 35 -17.34 9.49 2.45
C PRO A 35 -17.17 7.99 2.63
N PHE A 36 -16.33 7.40 1.75
CA PHE A 36 -16.06 5.97 1.70
C PHE A 36 -14.66 5.63 2.21
N ARG A 37 -14.47 4.40 2.67
CA ARG A 37 -13.18 3.73 2.83
C ARG A 37 -13.29 2.28 2.37
N VAL A 38 -12.28 1.79 1.68
CA VAL A 38 -12.15 0.38 1.33
C VAL A 38 -11.15 -0.27 2.28
N ALA A 39 -11.47 -1.47 2.75
CA ALA A 39 -10.49 -2.36 3.34
C ALA A 39 -10.46 -3.67 2.54
N VAL A 40 -9.26 -4.18 2.34
CA VAL A 40 -9.03 -5.51 1.78
C VAL A 40 -8.39 -6.38 2.85
N VAL A 41 -8.92 -7.57 3.04
CA VAL A 41 -8.49 -8.53 4.06
C VAL A 41 -8.07 -9.82 3.38
N ARG A 42 -6.93 -10.38 3.78
CA ARG A 42 -6.38 -11.64 3.26
C ARG A 42 -5.91 -12.54 4.40
N ALA A 43 -6.06 -13.84 4.25
CA ALA A 43 -5.39 -14.82 5.08
C ALA A 43 -3.98 -15.13 4.52
N GLU A 44 -3.01 -15.43 5.36
CA GLU A 44 -1.68 -15.90 4.93
C GLU A 44 -1.80 -17.23 4.18
N VAL A 45 -2.62 -18.13 4.71
CA VAL A 45 -3.02 -19.37 4.04
C VAL A 45 -4.51 -19.28 3.80
N TYR A 46 -4.94 -19.46 2.57
CA TYR A 46 -6.34 -19.32 2.18
C TYR A 46 -7.29 -20.13 3.07
N ASN A 47 -8.24 -19.44 3.68
CA ASN A 47 -9.28 -20.02 4.52
C ASN A 47 -10.57 -19.19 4.42
N SER A 48 -11.49 -19.65 3.58
CA SER A 48 -12.77 -18.95 3.34
C SER A 48 -13.62 -18.79 4.60
N LEU A 49 -13.62 -19.77 5.49
CA LEU A 49 -14.35 -19.70 6.75
C LEU A 49 -13.78 -18.62 7.68
N GLN A 50 -12.46 -18.47 7.70
CA GLN A 50 -11.79 -17.44 8.50
C GLN A 50 -12.12 -16.04 7.99
N LEU A 51 -12.11 -15.83 6.68
CA LEU A 51 -12.52 -14.57 6.04
C LEU A 51 -13.99 -14.25 6.34
N GLN A 52 -14.88 -15.25 6.26
CA GLN A 52 -16.30 -15.06 6.57
C GLN A 52 -16.51 -14.67 8.04
N LYS A 53 -15.81 -15.31 8.99
CA LYS A 53 -15.88 -14.97 10.42
C LYS A 53 -15.38 -13.55 10.69
N ALA A 54 -14.29 -13.15 10.05
CA ALA A 54 -13.73 -11.80 10.15
C ALA A 54 -14.70 -10.75 9.60
N ALA A 55 -15.28 -11.00 8.43
CA ALA A 55 -16.27 -10.12 7.83
C ALA A 55 -17.52 -9.95 8.71
N ASN A 56 -18.02 -11.05 9.29
CA ASN A 56 -19.14 -10.99 10.23
C ASN A 56 -18.78 -10.17 11.47
N TYR A 57 -17.58 -10.39 12.05
CA TYR A 57 -17.10 -9.61 13.18
C TYR A 57 -17.11 -8.11 12.92
N VAL A 58 -16.64 -7.67 11.75
CA VAL A 58 -16.66 -6.25 11.38
C VAL A 58 -18.08 -5.74 11.21
N SER A 59 -18.96 -6.53 10.58
CA SER A 59 -20.38 -6.16 10.38
C SER A 59 -21.18 -6.08 11.69
N ASP A 60 -20.80 -6.84 12.70
CA ASP A 60 -21.44 -6.80 14.03
C ASP A 60 -21.04 -5.54 14.83
N VAL A 61 -19.87 -4.97 14.54
CA VAL A 61 -19.33 -3.79 15.24
C VAL A 61 -19.59 -2.48 14.50
N TYR A 62 -19.69 -2.53 13.17
CA TYR A 62 -19.87 -1.38 12.30
C TYR A 62 -21.03 -1.60 11.33
N GLU A 63 -22.13 -0.87 11.51
CA GLU A 63 -23.36 -1.09 10.74
C GLU A 63 -23.24 -0.66 9.27
N ASN A 64 -22.53 0.46 9.01
CA ASN A 64 -22.39 1.03 7.66
C ASN A 64 -21.22 0.40 6.90
N VAL A 65 -21.22 -0.94 6.79
CA VAL A 65 -20.23 -1.69 6.04
C VAL A 65 -20.89 -2.65 5.05
N PHE A 66 -20.36 -2.69 3.83
CA PHE A 66 -20.70 -3.66 2.79
C PHE A 66 -19.55 -4.65 2.66
N VAL A 67 -19.86 -5.93 2.59
CA VAL A 67 -18.91 -7.02 2.52
C VAL A 67 -19.05 -7.78 1.23
N TYR A 68 -17.95 -7.92 0.51
CA TYR A 68 -17.80 -8.76 -0.67
C TYR A 68 -16.62 -9.71 -0.48
N ILE A 69 -16.86 -11.00 -0.65
CA ILE A 69 -15.82 -12.03 -0.54
C ILE A 69 -15.57 -12.61 -1.92
N GLU A 70 -14.36 -12.45 -2.41
CA GLU A 70 -13.90 -12.91 -3.70
C GLU A 70 -12.63 -13.74 -3.53
N GLU A 71 -12.67 -14.99 -4.00
CA GLU A 71 -11.53 -15.90 -3.93
C GLU A 71 -10.81 -15.87 -2.58
N GLN A 72 -9.63 -15.25 -2.52
CA GLN A 72 -8.76 -15.19 -1.35
C GLN A 72 -8.88 -13.88 -0.53
N TYR A 73 -9.77 -12.97 -0.93
CA TYR A 73 -9.94 -11.68 -0.28
C TYR A 73 -11.36 -11.49 0.29
N ALA A 74 -11.44 -10.79 1.41
CA ALA A 74 -12.67 -10.14 1.84
C ALA A 74 -12.50 -8.62 1.65
N CYS A 75 -13.36 -8.04 0.81
CA CYS A 75 -13.39 -6.60 0.54
C CYS A 75 -14.51 -5.97 1.35
N LEU A 76 -14.20 -4.91 2.09
CA LEU A 76 -15.13 -4.19 2.94
C LEU A 76 -15.20 -2.74 2.47
N LEU A 77 -16.41 -2.24 2.24
CA LEU A 77 -16.67 -0.84 1.97
C LEU A 77 -17.36 -0.24 3.19
N PHE A 78 -16.69 0.64 3.85
CA PHE A 78 -17.24 1.50 4.90
C PHE A 78 -17.83 2.74 4.26
N THR A 79 -19.04 3.14 4.70
CA THR A 79 -19.77 4.30 4.18
C THR A 79 -20.12 5.25 5.32
N ASP A 80 -20.51 6.49 4.99
CA ASP A 80 -20.97 7.50 5.95
C ASP A 80 -19.90 7.88 7.02
N ILE A 81 -18.63 8.09 6.57
CA ILE A 81 -17.48 8.30 7.46
C ILE A 81 -17.18 9.81 7.58
N HIS A 82 -18.02 10.56 8.26
CA HIS A 82 -17.90 12.02 8.33
C HIS A 82 -16.91 12.54 9.39
N THR A 83 -16.63 11.78 10.44
CA THR A 83 -15.83 12.24 11.58
C THR A 83 -14.50 11.51 11.74
N GLU A 84 -13.54 12.13 12.39
CA GLU A 84 -12.27 11.48 12.77
C GLU A 84 -12.51 10.28 13.69
N GLU A 85 -13.49 10.39 14.60
CA GLU A 85 -13.86 9.31 15.49
C GLU A 85 -14.33 8.06 14.72
N CYS A 86 -15.12 8.23 13.66
CA CYS A 86 -15.50 7.12 12.77
C CYS A 86 -14.27 6.49 12.11
N ARG A 87 -13.31 7.31 11.63
CA ARG A 87 -12.07 6.82 11.02
C ARG A 87 -11.22 6.03 12.00
N GLU A 88 -11.04 6.54 13.20
CA GLU A 88 -10.31 5.84 14.27
C GLU A 88 -11.01 4.53 14.69
N LYS A 89 -12.33 4.54 14.80
CA LYS A 89 -13.12 3.35 15.11
C LYS A 89 -12.90 2.26 14.07
N ILE A 90 -12.93 2.60 12.79
CA ILE A 90 -12.66 1.65 11.69
C ILE A 90 -11.25 1.07 11.85
N CYS A 91 -10.24 1.90 12.06
CA CYS A 91 -8.88 1.43 12.27
C CYS A 91 -8.77 0.43 13.42
N LYS A 92 -9.32 0.76 14.59
CA LYS A 92 -9.31 -0.13 15.78
C LYS A 92 -10.04 -1.44 15.53
N VAL A 93 -11.18 -1.41 14.83
CA VAL A 93 -11.95 -2.63 14.50
C VAL A 93 -11.13 -3.53 13.58
N MET A 94 -10.48 -2.94 12.56
CA MET A 94 -9.65 -3.70 11.63
C MET A 94 -8.40 -4.28 12.28
N ASP A 95 -7.72 -3.51 13.13
CA ASP A 95 -6.56 -3.99 13.88
C ASP A 95 -6.93 -5.17 14.81
N ASN A 96 -8.00 -5.04 15.59
CA ASN A 96 -8.51 -6.10 16.46
C ASN A 96 -8.94 -7.35 15.66
N MET A 97 -9.56 -7.16 14.51
CA MET A 97 -9.94 -8.24 13.60
C MET A 97 -8.71 -9.01 13.10
N CYS A 98 -7.68 -8.28 12.66
CA CYS A 98 -6.43 -8.87 12.19
C CYS A 98 -5.72 -9.69 13.27
N GLU A 99 -5.64 -9.16 14.50
CA GLU A 99 -5.05 -9.88 15.62
C GLU A 99 -5.84 -11.12 16.01
N LYS A 100 -7.17 -10.98 16.13
CA LYS A 100 -8.06 -12.06 16.56
C LYS A 100 -8.09 -13.23 15.59
N TYR A 101 -8.10 -12.93 14.30
CA TYR A 101 -8.25 -13.95 13.25
C TYR A 101 -6.95 -14.25 12.51
N LYS A 102 -5.81 -13.66 12.92
CA LYS A 102 -4.50 -13.83 12.26
C LYS A 102 -4.57 -13.57 10.77
N LEU A 103 -5.16 -12.42 10.41
CA LEU A 103 -5.35 -11.96 9.04
C LEU A 103 -4.49 -10.73 8.77
N LEU A 104 -4.31 -10.44 7.49
CA LEU A 104 -3.67 -9.21 7.01
C LEU A 104 -4.76 -8.29 6.47
N CYS A 105 -4.65 -7.00 6.70
CA CYS A 105 -5.53 -6.02 6.07
C CYS A 105 -4.81 -4.78 5.58
N CYS A 106 -5.34 -4.19 4.52
CA CYS A 106 -4.99 -2.86 4.08
C CYS A 106 -6.23 -1.98 4.01
N LEU A 107 -6.13 -0.76 4.54
CA LEU A 107 -7.17 0.26 4.48
C LEU A 107 -6.77 1.37 3.50
N SER A 108 -7.73 1.82 2.68
CA SER A 108 -7.57 3.02 1.86
C SER A 108 -7.68 4.31 2.68
N GLY A 109 -7.21 5.42 2.13
CA GLY A 109 -7.66 6.74 2.54
C GLY A 109 -9.16 6.94 2.33
N SER A 110 -9.74 8.00 2.90
CA SER A 110 -11.14 8.37 2.66
C SER A 110 -11.31 9.02 1.30
N PHE A 111 -12.44 8.75 0.62
CA PHE A 111 -12.79 9.32 -0.69
C PHE A 111 -14.30 9.46 -0.84
N ASN A 112 -14.76 10.23 -1.84
CA ASN A 112 -16.17 10.53 -2.03
C ASN A 112 -16.76 9.92 -3.32
N GLU A 113 -15.92 9.63 -4.30
CA GLU A 113 -16.33 9.19 -5.63
C GLU A 113 -16.53 7.67 -5.65
N ILE A 114 -17.76 7.24 -5.92
CA ILE A 114 -18.13 5.81 -5.96
C ILE A 114 -17.36 5.03 -7.04
N GLU A 115 -16.95 5.70 -8.12
CA GLU A 115 -16.17 5.12 -9.21
C GLU A 115 -14.74 4.75 -8.80
N LEU A 116 -14.30 5.23 -7.66
CA LEU A 116 -12.97 4.90 -7.14
C LEU A 116 -12.94 3.62 -6.29
N ILE A 117 -14.10 3.03 -5.95
CA ILE A 117 -14.17 1.86 -5.07
C ILE A 117 -13.31 0.71 -5.60
N ASP A 118 -13.46 0.35 -6.88
CA ASP A 118 -12.67 -0.72 -7.50
C ASP A 118 -11.19 -0.38 -7.58
N LYS A 119 -10.84 0.85 -7.92
CA LYS A 119 -9.45 1.32 -7.94
C LYS A 119 -8.82 1.28 -6.54
N LYS A 120 -9.56 1.71 -5.52
CA LYS A 120 -9.10 1.66 -4.12
C LYS A 120 -8.95 0.22 -3.62
N ARG A 121 -9.85 -0.67 -4.03
CA ARG A 121 -9.70 -2.13 -3.81
C ARG A 121 -8.39 -2.64 -4.40
N PHE A 122 -8.14 -2.36 -5.68
CA PHE A 122 -6.91 -2.76 -6.37
C PHE A 122 -5.66 -2.24 -5.66
N MET A 123 -5.65 -0.95 -5.28
CA MET A 123 -4.51 -0.35 -4.57
C MET A 123 -4.28 -1.00 -3.21
N CYS A 124 -5.33 -1.30 -2.45
CA CYS A 124 -5.22 -2.03 -1.18
C CYS A 124 -4.69 -3.46 -1.37
N GLN A 125 -5.09 -4.16 -2.44
CA GLN A 125 -4.56 -5.49 -2.76
C GLN A 125 -3.07 -5.42 -3.05
N LYS A 126 -2.64 -4.48 -3.90
CA LYS A 126 -1.22 -4.27 -4.21
C LYS A 126 -0.40 -3.85 -2.98
N ALA A 127 -0.95 -2.97 -2.15
CA ALA A 127 -0.31 -2.59 -0.89
C ALA A 127 -0.10 -3.81 0.05
N LEU A 128 -1.08 -4.73 0.13
CA LEU A 128 -0.95 -5.94 0.94
C LEU A 128 0.15 -6.89 0.44
N GLU A 129 0.29 -7.04 -0.88
CA GLU A 129 1.35 -7.83 -1.48
C GLU A 129 2.72 -7.27 -1.08
N ILE A 130 2.96 -5.98 -1.36
CA ILE A 130 4.22 -5.28 -1.07
C ILE A 130 4.52 -5.22 0.43
N ALA A 131 3.54 -4.84 1.23
CA ALA A 131 3.71 -4.60 2.66
C ALA A 131 4.05 -5.86 3.45
N HIS A 132 3.44 -6.98 3.10
CA HIS A 132 3.67 -8.26 3.79
C HIS A 132 5.11 -8.76 3.63
N GLU A 133 5.73 -8.49 2.49
CA GLU A 133 7.13 -8.84 2.23
C GLU A 133 8.11 -7.94 2.99
N GLN A 134 7.78 -6.64 3.07
CA GLN A 134 8.64 -5.65 3.71
C GLN A 134 8.50 -5.61 5.24
N GLU A 135 7.32 -5.89 5.77
CA GLU A 135 6.98 -5.81 7.20
C GLU A 135 6.21 -7.07 7.65
N PRO A 136 6.85 -8.27 7.68
CA PRO A 136 6.16 -9.55 7.91
C PRO A 136 5.48 -9.67 9.29
N ASP A 137 5.94 -8.92 10.27
CA ASP A 137 5.35 -8.91 11.63
C ASP A 137 4.11 -8.01 11.75
N LYS A 138 3.90 -7.11 10.81
CA LYS A 138 2.78 -6.17 10.80
C LYS A 138 1.59 -6.78 10.07
N ARG A 139 0.37 -6.53 10.56
CA ARG A 139 -0.85 -7.12 10.03
C ARG A 139 -1.83 -6.12 9.45
N SER A 140 -1.69 -4.85 9.79
CA SER A 140 -2.59 -3.79 9.31
C SER A 140 -1.78 -2.70 8.63
N PHE A 141 -2.15 -2.38 7.41
CA PHE A 141 -1.44 -1.48 6.51
C PHE A 141 -2.34 -0.34 6.03
N ARG A 142 -1.74 0.73 5.54
CA ARG A 142 -2.42 1.86 4.89
C ARG A 142 -1.93 1.97 3.46
N GLU A 143 -2.83 2.03 2.50
CA GLU A 143 -2.49 2.12 1.07
C GLU A 143 -1.57 3.32 0.78
N GLU A 144 -1.79 4.43 1.49
CA GLU A 144 -1.05 5.68 1.31
C GLU A 144 0.44 5.53 1.59
N ASP A 145 0.82 4.66 2.52
CA ASP A 145 2.22 4.40 2.89
C ASP A 145 3.00 3.69 1.77
N TYR A 146 2.29 3.01 0.86
CA TYR A 146 2.86 2.22 -0.24
C TYR A 146 2.56 2.79 -1.62
N TYR A 147 2.04 4.02 -1.69
CA TYR A 147 1.56 4.61 -2.95
C TYR A 147 2.62 4.58 -4.07
N VAL A 148 3.85 4.98 -3.75
CA VAL A 148 4.94 5.03 -4.75
C VAL A 148 5.31 3.62 -5.22
N GLN A 149 5.41 2.66 -4.30
CA GLN A 149 5.70 1.26 -4.62
C GLN A 149 4.60 0.64 -5.49
N ILE A 150 3.32 0.94 -5.20
CA ILE A 150 2.19 0.50 -6.02
C ILE A 150 2.31 1.05 -7.46
N VAL A 151 2.61 2.34 -7.60
CA VAL A 151 2.80 2.97 -8.92
C VAL A 151 3.97 2.32 -9.67
N CYS A 152 5.09 2.07 -8.98
CA CYS A 152 6.25 1.39 -9.55
C CYS A 152 5.92 -0.04 -9.99
N SER A 153 5.22 -0.83 -9.18
CA SER A 153 4.83 -2.18 -9.56
C SER A 153 3.91 -2.22 -10.79
N CYS A 154 3.01 -1.24 -10.92
CA CYS A 154 2.17 -1.11 -12.11
C CYS A 154 2.93 -0.68 -13.36
N ALA A 155 4.01 0.10 -13.21
CA ALA A 155 4.82 0.58 -14.33
C ALA A 155 5.85 -0.46 -14.81
N LEU A 156 6.31 -1.34 -13.92
CA LEU A 156 7.39 -2.31 -14.18
C LEU A 156 7.21 -3.13 -15.46
N PRO A 157 6.04 -3.71 -15.78
CA PRO A 157 5.83 -4.49 -17.00
C PRO A 157 6.07 -3.71 -18.30
N TYR A 158 5.98 -2.38 -18.24
CA TYR A 158 6.13 -1.48 -19.39
C TYR A 158 7.52 -0.86 -19.49
N ILE A 159 8.16 -0.57 -18.37
CA ILE A 159 9.46 0.10 -18.30
C ILE A 159 10.61 -0.94 -18.32
N GLY A 160 10.44 -2.07 -17.63
CA GLY A 160 11.46 -3.10 -17.50
C GLY A 160 12.80 -2.52 -17.05
N HIS A 161 13.86 -2.83 -17.80
CA HIS A 161 15.23 -2.37 -17.51
C HIS A 161 15.53 -0.93 -17.98
N ALA A 162 14.58 -0.19 -18.58
CA ALA A 162 14.79 1.18 -19.05
C ALA A 162 14.72 2.22 -17.91
N ARG A 163 15.48 2.01 -16.84
CA ARG A 163 15.50 2.86 -15.65
C ARG A 163 16.64 3.89 -15.68
N TYR A 164 16.46 4.95 -14.91
CA TYR A 164 17.50 5.95 -14.76
C TYR A 164 18.69 5.42 -13.94
N LEU A 165 19.93 5.56 -14.44
CA LEU A 165 21.16 5.05 -13.82
C LEU A 165 21.10 3.55 -13.47
N GLU A 166 20.41 2.73 -14.28
CA GLU A 166 20.25 1.30 -13.99
C GLU A 166 21.57 0.57 -13.81
N ARG A 167 22.53 0.83 -14.72
CA ARG A 167 23.85 0.23 -14.67
C ARG A 167 24.59 0.62 -13.41
N GLU A 168 24.66 1.92 -13.11
CA GLU A 168 25.39 2.48 -11.96
C GLU A 168 24.79 2.00 -10.63
N LEU A 169 23.46 1.91 -10.54
CA LEU A 169 22.78 1.39 -9.35
C LEU A 169 23.02 -0.12 -9.17
N THR A 170 23.06 -0.88 -10.26
CA THR A 170 23.37 -2.31 -10.23
C THR A 170 24.85 -2.52 -9.83
N GLU A 171 25.77 -1.74 -10.37
CA GLU A 171 27.19 -1.76 -10.01
C GLU A 171 27.36 -1.39 -8.53
N LEU A 172 26.66 -0.37 -8.02
CA LEU A 172 26.68 0.03 -6.62
C LEU A 172 26.21 -1.10 -5.68
N ALA A 173 25.11 -1.79 -6.03
CA ALA A 173 24.62 -2.92 -5.27
C ALA A 173 25.60 -4.11 -5.26
N SER A 174 26.22 -4.40 -6.40
CA SER A 174 27.23 -5.47 -6.53
C SER A 174 28.51 -5.16 -5.76
N GLU A 175 28.94 -3.90 -5.75
CA GLU A 175 30.09 -3.46 -4.95
C GLU A 175 29.82 -3.57 -3.45
N ASP A 176 28.60 -3.28 -2.99
CA ASP A 176 28.20 -3.43 -1.60
C ASP A 176 28.34 -4.89 -1.14
N GLU A 177 27.93 -5.86 -1.98
CA GLU A 177 28.10 -7.28 -1.68
C GLU A 177 29.58 -7.70 -1.61
N ALA A 178 30.41 -7.19 -2.54
CA ALA A 178 31.82 -7.55 -2.62
C ALA A 178 32.68 -6.93 -1.50
N LYS A 179 32.32 -5.73 -1.03
CA LYS A 179 33.10 -4.93 -0.07
C LYS A 179 32.46 -4.85 1.31
N GLU A 180 31.33 -5.53 1.54
CA GLU A 180 30.52 -5.46 2.76
C GLU A 180 30.15 -4.00 3.15
N THR A 181 30.01 -3.15 2.14
CA THR A 181 29.50 -1.77 2.33
C THR A 181 27.98 -1.76 2.32
N LYS A 182 27.37 -0.61 2.58
CA LYS A 182 25.89 -0.43 2.55
C LYS A 182 25.53 0.87 1.85
N PHE A 183 26.17 1.16 0.72
CA PHE A 183 25.96 2.41 -0.02
C PHE A 183 24.59 2.43 -0.69
N TYR A 184 24.17 1.32 -1.32
CA TYR A 184 22.85 1.20 -1.95
C TYR A 184 21.73 1.40 -0.93
N GLU A 185 21.79 0.69 0.19
CA GLU A 185 20.79 0.85 1.26
C GLU A 185 20.86 2.25 1.90
N THR A 186 22.05 2.84 2.02
CA THR A 186 22.22 4.22 2.49
C THR A 186 21.54 5.22 1.57
N LEU A 187 21.72 5.08 0.26
CA LEU A 187 21.09 5.91 -0.75
C LEU A 187 19.55 5.79 -0.68
N LYS A 188 19.04 4.57 -0.68
CA LYS A 188 17.61 4.28 -0.57
C LYS A 188 17.01 4.95 0.67
N GLN A 189 17.55 4.69 1.85
CA GLN A 189 17.05 5.25 3.09
C GLN A 189 17.11 6.77 3.13
N TYR A 190 18.15 7.38 2.56
CA TYR A 190 18.29 8.82 2.44
C TYR A 190 17.18 9.44 1.58
N LEU A 191 16.91 8.85 0.42
CA LEU A 191 15.88 9.31 -0.51
C LEU A 191 14.47 9.13 0.07
N LEU A 192 14.19 7.99 0.71
CA LEU A 192 12.89 7.70 1.34
C LEU A 192 12.52 8.67 2.48
N VAL A 193 13.51 9.25 3.17
CA VAL A 193 13.24 10.24 4.22
C VAL A 193 13.34 11.70 3.71
N GLY A 194 13.20 11.91 2.42
CA GLY A 194 13.18 13.24 1.82
C GLY A 194 14.53 13.97 1.91
N ASN A 195 15.62 13.27 1.66
CA ASN A 195 16.99 13.79 1.67
C ASN A 195 17.45 14.34 3.05
N ASN A 196 16.86 13.82 4.13
CA ASN A 196 17.21 14.26 5.48
C ASN A 196 18.32 13.38 6.09
N VAL A 197 19.55 13.90 6.12
CA VAL A 197 20.74 13.20 6.64
C VAL A 197 20.55 12.67 8.06
N SER A 198 19.95 13.48 8.95
CA SER A 198 19.79 13.09 10.35
C SER A 198 18.74 12.00 10.54
N MET A 199 17.64 12.07 9.81
CA MET A 199 16.62 11.03 9.82
C MET A 199 17.13 9.72 9.22
N ALA A 200 17.85 9.79 8.09
CA ALA A 200 18.45 8.62 7.46
C ALA A 200 19.48 7.95 8.38
N ALA A 201 20.37 8.73 9.00
CA ALA A 201 21.37 8.22 9.95
C ALA A 201 20.71 7.51 11.15
N LYS A 202 19.64 8.09 11.70
CA LYS A 202 18.85 7.47 12.78
C LYS A 202 18.20 6.16 12.33
N LYS A 203 17.60 6.13 11.16
CA LYS A 203 16.93 4.94 10.60
C LYS A 203 17.91 3.79 10.36
N MET A 204 19.14 4.12 9.96
CA MET A 204 20.21 3.13 9.73
C MET A 204 21.06 2.83 10.96
N PHE A 205 20.77 3.42 12.13
CA PHE A 205 21.53 3.25 13.36
C PHE A 205 23.03 3.58 13.21
N ILE A 206 23.36 4.64 12.44
CA ILE A 206 24.75 5.13 12.26
C ILE A 206 24.90 6.59 12.68
N HIS A 207 26.14 7.01 12.92
CA HIS A 207 26.42 8.41 13.23
C HIS A 207 26.20 9.30 11.99
N ARG A 208 25.76 10.55 12.21
CA ARG A 208 25.52 11.53 11.15
C ARG A 208 26.72 11.75 10.24
N ASN A 209 27.93 11.77 10.80
CA ASN A 209 29.16 11.95 10.00
C ASN A 209 29.42 10.74 9.08
N THR A 210 29.12 9.54 9.53
CA THR A 210 29.20 8.33 8.70
C THR A 210 28.20 8.39 7.54
N MET A 211 26.99 8.89 7.80
CA MET A 211 26.01 9.11 6.74
C MET A 211 26.53 10.10 5.69
N ILE A 212 27.04 11.26 6.11
CA ILE A 212 27.62 12.28 5.21
C ILE A 212 28.75 11.68 4.36
N TYR A 213 29.67 10.95 4.99
CA TYR A 213 30.76 10.29 4.29
C TYR A 213 30.25 9.33 3.21
N ARG A 214 29.27 8.48 3.56
CA ARG A 214 28.68 7.54 2.60
C ARG A 214 27.99 8.25 1.45
N LEU A 215 27.21 9.29 1.70
CA LEU A 215 26.54 10.07 0.66
C LEU A 215 27.52 10.76 -0.28
N SER A 216 28.65 11.27 0.25
CA SER A 216 29.73 11.81 -0.58
C SER A 216 30.32 10.75 -1.52
N LYS A 217 30.56 9.54 -1.01
CA LYS A 217 31.07 8.43 -1.83
C LYS A 217 30.06 7.98 -2.89
N ILE A 218 28.78 7.95 -2.55
CA ILE A 218 27.70 7.62 -3.49
C ILE A 218 27.66 8.65 -4.63
N ASN A 219 27.77 9.94 -4.34
CA ASN A 219 27.84 10.99 -5.39
C ASN A 219 29.03 10.78 -6.32
N GLU A 220 30.22 10.43 -5.76
CA GLU A 220 31.41 10.14 -6.55
C GLU A 220 31.19 8.92 -7.49
N ILE A 221 30.58 7.85 -6.98
CA ILE A 221 30.32 6.62 -7.74
C ILE A 221 29.27 6.85 -8.83
N LEU A 222 28.16 7.50 -8.49
CA LEU A 222 27.06 7.73 -9.44
C LEU A 222 27.35 8.86 -10.44
N GLY A 223 28.31 9.72 -10.14
CA GLY A 223 28.66 10.87 -11.00
C GLY A 223 27.57 11.92 -11.13
N VAL A 224 26.62 11.97 -10.19
CA VAL A 224 25.49 12.93 -10.15
C VAL A 224 25.32 13.50 -8.75
N ASP A 225 24.70 14.67 -8.65
CA ASP A 225 24.31 15.23 -7.34
C ASP A 225 22.97 14.67 -6.88
N ILE A 226 23.02 13.73 -5.93
CA ILE A 226 21.81 13.13 -5.34
C ILE A 226 20.97 14.10 -4.51
N ASN A 227 21.44 15.33 -4.27
CA ASN A 227 20.68 16.36 -3.56
C ASN A 227 19.80 17.17 -4.51
N GLU A 228 20.06 17.11 -5.82
CA GLU A 228 19.21 17.76 -6.82
C GLU A 228 17.83 17.03 -6.83
N PRO A 229 16.72 17.75 -6.54
CA PRO A 229 15.41 17.11 -6.41
C PRO A 229 14.99 16.28 -7.62
N GLY A 230 15.28 16.78 -8.84
CA GLY A 230 14.96 16.06 -10.07
C GLY A 230 15.76 14.77 -10.24
N ILE A 231 17.01 14.72 -9.79
CA ILE A 231 17.88 13.54 -9.79
C ILE A 231 17.43 12.58 -8.69
N ALA A 232 17.23 13.09 -7.46
CA ALA A 232 16.79 12.30 -6.32
C ALA A 232 15.54 11.47 -6.61
N HIS A 233 14.51 12.08 -7.20
CA HIS A 233 13.26 11.38 -7.55
C HIS A 233 13.46 10.28 -8.60
N LYS A 234 14.26 10.55 -9.65
CA LYS A 234 14.56 9.54 -10.68
C LYS A 234 15.29 8.33 -10.10
N ILE A 235 16.27 8.57 -9.22
CA ILE A 235 17.03 7.51 -8.56
C ILE A 235 16.10 6.71 -7.64
N LEU A 236 15.26 7.36 -6.83
CA LEU A 236 14.33 6.67 -5.95
C LEU A 236 13.38 5.76 -6.72
N ILE A 237 12.78 6.27 -7.79
CA ILE A 237 11.89 5.47 -8.65
C ILE A 237 12.66 4.27 -9.24
N SER A 238 13.88 4.47 -9.71
CA SER A 238 14.71 3.40 -10.27
C SER A 238 15.05 2.32 -9.25
N ILE A 239 15.36 2.70 -8.01
CA ILE A 239 15.60 1.78 -6.90
C ILE A 239 14.34 0.95 -6.61
N LEU A 240 13.19 1.60 -6.49
CA LEU A 240 11.92 0.93 -6.18
C LEU A 240 11.50 -0.04 -7.30
N LEU A 241 11.69 0.34 -8.57
CA LEU A 241 11.45 -0.56 -9.71
C LEU A 241 12.41 -1.77 -9.69
N GLN A 242 13.66 -1.58 -9.34
CA GLN A 242 14.66 -2.65 -9.28
C GLN A 242 14.35 -3.64 -8.16
N GLU A 243 13.83 -3.17 -7.03
CA GLU A 243 13.43 -4.04 -5.92
C GLU A 243 12.21 -4.89 -6.29
N GLN A 244 11.18 -4.29 -6.86
CA GLN A 244 10.00 -5.02 -7.32
C GLN A 244 10.34 -6.13 -8.35
N GLU A 245 11.30 -5.87 -9.25
CA GLU A 245 11.74 -6.90 -10.21
C GLU A 245 12.45 -8.08 -9.55
N LYS A 246 13.13 -7.87 -8.42
CA LYS A 246 13.79 -8.95 -7.67
C LYS A 246 12.77 -9.84 -6.94
N GLU A 247 11.66 -9.25 -6.50
CA GLU A 247 10.57 -9.94 -5.79
C GLU A 247 9.73 -10.83 -6.74
N GLU A 248 9.65 -10.49 -8.05
CA GLU A 248 8.92 -11.27 -9.05
C GLU A 248 9.71 -12.50 -9.60
N LYS A 249 11.01 -12.65 -9.26
CA LYS A 249 11.88 -13.76 -9.69
C LYS A 249 12.04 -14.82 -8.62
#